data_b69698618d1f793755c08efd55c3b93e
#
_entry.id   b69698618d1f793755c08efd55c3b93e
#
_cell.length_a   1.000
_cell.length_b   1.000
_cell.length_c   1.000
_cell.angle_alpha   90.00
_cell.angle_beta   90.00
_cell.angle_gamma   90.00
#
_symmetry.space_group_name_H-M   'P 1'
#
loop_
_entity.id
_entity.type
_entity.pdbx_description
1 polymer ?
#
loop_
_entity_poly.entity_id
_entity_poly.type
_entity_poly.pdbx_seq_one_letter_code
_entity_poly.pdbx_strand_id
1 'polypeptide(L)'
;DRVELRLTAAGITAIISTISSAPGLQMAWESNINDADQGAGKVWANHATLSSATVLYFDDVEGSGASINAFIDSLDDPSAPTSATIYIQEAGSSPAGVVFQVTGAVTSASTYSKVTVAHIATYGTLTDGDSVGVTIAFSGNNGALVNVVEDTTPQLGLIP
;
A
#
# COMPACT_ATOMS: atom_id res chain seq x y z
N ASP A 1 -32.37 18.98 34.11
CA ASP A 1 -32.58 17.67 33.44
C ASP A 1 -31.18 17.15 33.03
N ARG A 2 -30.76 16.05 33.67
CA ARG A 2 -29.54 15.34 33.30
C ARG A 2 -29.92 14.23 32.33
N VAL A 3 -29.44 14.32 31.08
CA VAL A 3 -29.50 13.20 30.12
C VAL A 3 -28.36 12.25 30.43
N GLU A 4 -28.66 11.10 30.98
CA GLU A 4 -27.71 10.00 31.17
C GLU A 4 -27.63 9.18 29.89
N LEU A 5 -26.49 9.25 29.18
CA LEU A 5 -26.24 8.39 28.02
C LEU A 5 -25.71 7.04 28.52
N ARG A 6 -26.53 6.01 28.50
CA ARG A 6 -26.13 4.63 28.84
C ARG A 6 -25.69 3.90 27.58
N LEU A 7 -24.40 3.67 27.45
CA LEU A 7 -23.87 2.72 26.45
C LEU A 7 -24.09 1.29 26.97
N THR A 8 -24.79 0.49 26.18
CA THR A 8 -24.93 -0.94 26.45
C THR A 8 -23.67 -1.68 26.04
N ALA A 9 -23.39 -2.85 26.64
CA ALA A 9 -22.25 -3.68 26.26
C ALA A 9 -22.22 -4.01 24.75
N ALA A 10 -23.38 -4.20 24.12
CA ALA A 10 -23.50 -4.41 22.68
C ALA A 10 -23.10 -3.15 21.87
N GLY A 11 -23.43 -1.95 22.37
CA GLY A 11 -23.03 -0.69 21.75
C GLY A 11 -21.52 -0.46 21.83
N ILE A 12 -20.88 -0.83 22.95
CA ILE A 12 -19.42 -0.77 23.12
C ILE A 12 -18.73 -1.75 22.17
N THR A 13 -19.23 -2.97 22.03
CA THR A 13 -18.68 -3.97 21.12
C THR A 13 -18.78 -3.51 19.66
N ALA A 14 -19.89 -2.88 19.25
CA ALA A 14 -20.03 -2.35 17.89
C ALA A 14 -19.04 -1.20 17.61
N ILE A 15 -18.78 -0.32 18.59
CA ILE A 15 -17.80 0.77 18.45
C ILE A 15 -16.37 0.20 18.35
N ILE A 16 -16.03 -0.82 19.15
CA ILE A 16 -14.72 -1.45 19.12
C ILE A 16 -14.50 -2.20 17.80
N SER A 17 -15.52 -2.87 17.26
CA SER A 17 -15.41 -3.56 15.96
C SER A 17 -15.24 -2.62 14.78
N THR A 18 -15.73 -1.37 14.86
CA THR A 18 -15.50 -0.35 13.83
C THR A 18 -14.12 0.32 13.92
N ILE A 19 -13.46 0.25 15.07
CA ILE A 19 -12.12 0.82 15.29
C ILE A 19 -11.01 -0.19 14.97
N SER A 20 -11.32 -1.48 14.83
CA SER A 20 -10.35 -2.55 14.60
C SER A 20 -9.99 -2.81 13.14
N SER A 21 -10.45 -1.99 12.20
CA SER A 21 -9.99 -2.07 10.81
C SER A 21 -8.67 -1.33 10.65
N ALA A 22 -7.70 -1.96 9.99
CA ALA A 22 -6.46 -1.28 9.62
C ALA A 22 -6.75 -0.16 8.58
N PRO A 23 -6.00 0.94 8.58
CA PRO A 23 -6.15 1.97 7.55
C PRO A 23 -5.77 1.44 6.16
N GLY A 24 -6.35 2.01 5.10
CA GLY A 24 -6.06 1.67 3.72
C GLY A 24 -7.05 0.69 3.09
N LEU A 25 -6.63 0.03 2.00
CA LEU A 25 -7.43 -1.01 1.35
C LEU A 25 -7.57 -2.20 2.31
N GLN A 26 -8.80 -2.67 2.49
CA GLN A 26 -9.09 -3.79 3.37
C GLN A 26 -8.93 -5.10 2.62
N MET A 27 -7.95 -5.90 2.98
CA MET A 27 -7.66 -7.17 2.33
C MET A 27 -7.44 -8.28 3.36
N ALA A 28 -7.36 -9.52 2.90
CA ALA A 28 -6.91 -10.65 3.70
C ALA A 28 -5.51 -11.08 3.21
N TRP A 29 -4.61 -11.31 4.16
CA TRP A 29 -3.31 -11.88 3.84
C TRP A 29 -3.46 -13.35 3.44
N GLU A 30 -2.81 -13.74 2.35
CA GLU A 30 -2.77 -15.14 1.89
C GLU A 30 -1.32 -15.64 1.92
N SER A 31 -1.10 -16.78 2.53
CA SER A 31 0.23 -17.38 2.67
C SER A 31 0.66 -18.23 1.48
N ASN A 32 -0.24 -18.54 0.56
CA ASN A 32 0.07 -19.26 -0.66
C ASN A 32 0.89 -18.37 -1.60
N ILE A 33 2.05 -18.86 -2.02
CA ILE A 33 3.03 -18.10 -2.83
C ILE A 33 2.84 -18.30 -4.34
N ASN A 34 1.84 -19.04 -4.78
CA ASN A 34 1.63 -19.33 -6.18
C ASN A 34 1.21 -18.10 -6.98
N ASP A 35 1.73 -18.00 -8.20
CA ASP A 35 1.30 -17.05 -9.21
C ASP A 35 -0.03 -17.52 -9.83
N ALA A 36 -1.10 -17.41 -9.04
CA ALA A 36 -2.47 -17.78 -9.41
C ALA A 36 -3.44 -17.01 -8.53
N ASP A 37 -4.65 -16.75 -9.05
CA ASP A 37 -5.73 -16.12 -8.28
C ASP A 37 -6.04 -16.93 -7.01
N GLN A 38 -5.97 -16.26 -5.87
CA GLN A 38 -6.24 -16.83 -4.54
C GLN A 38 -7.64 -16.48 -4.04
N GLY A 39 -8.46 -15.83 -4.86
CA GLY A 39 -9.81 -15.39 -4.55
C GLY A 39 -9.92 -13.96 -4.09
N ALA A 40 -11.16 -13.47 -4.10
CA ALA A 40 -11.48 -12.07 -3.91
C ALA A 40 -10.97 -11.47 -2.59
N GLY A 41 -10.47 -10.26 -2.66
CA GLY A 41 -10.05 -9.48 -1.50
C GLY A 41 -8.73 -9.90 -0.87
N LYS A 42 -7.89 -10.64 -1.59
CA LYS A 42 -6.63 -11.16 -1.06
C LYS A 42 -5.40 -10.40 -1.56
N VAL A 43 -4.37 -10.35 -0.71
CA VAL A 43 -3.02 -9.89 -1.04
C VAL A 43 -2.01 -10.96 -0.58
N TRP A 44 -1.03 -11.25 -1.44
CA TRP A 44 0.00 -12.28 -1.15
C TRP A 44 1.33 -11.95 -1.81
N ALA A 45 2.36 -12.69 -1.46
CA ALA A 45 3.70 -12.51 -1.99
C ALA A 45 4.18 -13.76 -2.74
N ASN A 46 5.13 -13.62 -3.65
CA ASN A 46 5.72 -14.72 -4.40
C ASN A 46 6.75 -15.56 -3.59
N HIS A 47 6.92 -15.26 -2.31
CA HIS A 47 7.88 -15.96 -1.46
C HIS A 47 7.40 -16.02 -0.01
N ALA A 48 7.53 -17.18 0.64
CA ALA A 48 7.11 -17.38 2.03
C ALA A 48 7.94 -16.53 3.03
N THR A 49 9.22 -16.32 2.73
CA THR A 49 10.07 -15.37 3.48
C THR A 49 9.93 -13.99 2.87
N LEU A 50 9.24 -13.08 3.52
CA LEU A 50 8.88 -11.78 2.95
C LEU A 50 10.09 -10.92 2.56
N SER A 51 11.24 -11.06 3.25
CA SER A 51 12.49 -10.38 2.87
C SER A 51 13.08 -10.85 1.53
N SER A 52 12.61 -11.98 1.01
CA SER A 52 13.02 -12.52 -0.30
C SER A 52 11.94 -12.33 -1.37
N ALA A 53 10.80 -11.77 -1.01
CA ALA A 53 9.74 -11.50 -1.97
C ALA A 53 10.12 -10.38 -2.94
N THR A 54 9.86 -10.61 -4.21
CA THR A 54 10.12 -9.66 -5.31
C THR A 54 8.85 -9.27 -6.07
N VAL A 55 7.75 -9.94 -5.79
CA VAL A 55 6.43 -9.64 -6.37
C VAL A 55 5.38 -9.73 -5.27
N LEU A 56 4.53 -8.71 -5.21
CA LEU A 56 3.26 -8.76 -4.51
C LEU A 56 2.13 -8.96 -5.51
N TYR A 57 1.16 -9.74 -5.10
CA TYR A 57 -0.05 -9.99 -5.85
C TYR A 57 -1.23 -9.36 -5.13
N PHE A 58 -2.09 -8.70 -5.88
CA PHE A 58 -3.32 -8.07 -5.39
C PHE A 58 -4.49 -8.59 -6.19
N ASP A 59 -5.51 -9.10 -5.52
CA ASP A 59 -6.80 -9.36 -6.17
C ASP A 59 -7.36 -8.04 -6.74
N ASP A 60 -8.12 -8.10 -7.83
CA ASP A 60 -8.67 -6.93 -8.51
C ASP A 60 -9.80 -6.24 -7.73
N VAL A 61 -10.26 -6.88 -6.63
CA VAL A 61 -11.20 -6.30 -5.69
C VAL A 61 -10.64 -6.34 -4.26
N GLU A 62 -10.97 -5.35 -3.47
CA GLU A 62 -10.64 -5.35 -2.04
C GLU A 62 -11.73 -6.08 -1.22
N GLY A 63 -11.52 -6.22 0.10
CA GLY A 63 -12.38 -7.04 0.96
C GLY A 63 -13.86 -6.62 1.03
N SER A 64 -14.22 -5.38 0.67
CA SER A 64 -15.62 -4.95 0.55
C SER A 64 -16.23 -5.27 -0.82
N GLY A 65 -15.42 -5.75 -1.77
CA GLY A 65 -15.83 -6.03 -3.14
C GLY A 65 -15.68 -4.83 -4.09
N ALA A 66 -15.08 -3.72 -3.64
CA ALA A 66 -14.78 -2.60 -4.53
C ALA A 66 -13.60 -2.93 -5.45
N SER A 67 -13.71 -2.60 -6.74
CA SER A 67 -12.62 -2.80 -7.70
C SER A 67 -11.46 -1.86 -7.41
N ILE A 68 -10.25 -2.40 -7.33
CA ILE A 68 -8.99 -1.68 -7.11
C ILE A 68 -8.00 -1.86 -8.26
N ASN A 69 -8.33 -2.62 -9.29
CA ASN A 69 -7.46 -2.93 -10.42
C ASN A 69 -6.82 -1.67 -11.02
N ALA A 70 -7.62 -0.69 -11.45
CA ALA A 70 -7.11 0.54 -12.07
C ALA A 70 -6.21 1.36 -11.11
N PHE A 71 -6.44 1.28 -9.80
CA PHE A 71 -5.59 1.92 -8.82
C PHE A 71 -4.25 1.19 -8.68
N ILE A 72 -4.26 -0.14 -8.62
CA ILE A 72 -3.02 -0.93 -8.56
C ILE A 72 -2.22 -0.77 -9.88
N ASP A 73 -2.88 -0.79 -11.03
CA ASP A 73 -2.24 -0.59 -12.33
C ASP A 73 -1.57 0.78 -12.44
N SER A 74 -2.04 1.79 -11.72
CA SER A 74 -1.43 3.13 -11.72
C SER A 74 -0.09 3.23 -10.97
N LEU A 75 0.33 2.19 -10.26
CA LEU A 75 1.56 2.23 -9.46
C LEU A 75 2.84 2.28 -10.30
N ASP A 76 2.78 1.88 -11.57
CA ASP A 76 3.89 1.94 -12.52
C ASP A 76 3.69 2.97 -13.65
N ASP A 77 2.64 3.80 -13.58
CA ASP A 77 2.38 4.84 -14.56
C ASP A 77 3.59 5.79 -14.65
N PRO A 78 4.21 5.93 -15.84
CA PRO A 78 5.40 6.79 -16.02
C PRO A 78 5.09 8.28 -15.79
N SER A 79 3.83 8.68 -15.79
CA SER A 79 3.39 10.03 -15.43
C SER A 79 3.12 10.19 -13.93
N ALA A 80 3.05 9.06 -13.18
CA ALA A 80 2.95 9.05 -11.73
C ALA A 80 4.34 9.17 -11.08
N PRO A 81 4.42 9.51 -9.78
CA PRO A 81 5.68 9.47 -9.05
C PRO A 81 6.30 8.07 -9.16
N THR A 82 7.55 8.01 -9.58
CA THR A 82 8.26 6.81 -10.05
C THR A 82 8.51 5.74 -8.98
N SER A 83 8.02 5.90 -7.78
CA SER A 83 8.06 4.87 -6.75
C SER A 83 6.96 5.04 -5.72
N ALA A 84 6.33 3.96 -5.37
CA ALA A 84 5.38 3.91 -4.26
C ALA A 84 5.93 3.00 -3.17
N THR A 85 5.60 3.31 -1.93
CA THR A 85 5.86 2.44 -0.78
C THR A 85 4.54 1.82 -0.36
N ILE A 86 4.53 0.50 -0.23
CA ILE A 86 3.36 -0.29 0.16
C ILE A 86 3.57 -0.75 1.60
N TYR A 87 2.65 -0.37 2.47
CA TYR A 87 2.57 -0.81 3.87
C TYR A 87 1.43 -1.80 3.99
N ILE A 88 1.71 -3.02 4.40
CA ILE A 88 0.70 -4.03 4.73
C ILE A 88 0.75 -4.24 6.22
N GLN A 89 -0.35 -4.00 6.91
CA GLN A 89 -0.43 -4.08 8.36
C GLN A 89 -1.66 -4.87 8.79
N GLU A 90 -1.46 -5.85 9.65
CA GLU A 90 -2.52 -6.60 10.31
C GLU A 90 -3.39 -5.69 11.18
N ALA A 91 -4.71 -5.92 11.15
CA ALA A 91 -5.65 -5.30 12.06
C ALA A 91 -5.71 -6.11 13.35
N GLY A 92 -5.42 -5.48 14.49
CA GLY A 92 -5.51 -6.20 15.77
C GLY A 92 -4.72 -5.57 16.90
N SER A 93 -4.67 -6.28 18.03
CA SER A 93 -4.02 -5.84 19.26
C SER A 93 -2.50 -6.13 19.30
N SER A 94 -2.03 -7.02 18.45
CA SER A 94 -0.60 -7.35 18.30
C SER A 94 -0.24 -7.39 16.81
N PRO A 95 -0.27 -6.24 16.13
CA PRO A 95 -0.20 -6.18 14.68
C PRO A 95 1.15 -6.65 14.18
N ALA A 96 1.12 -7.42 13.09
CA ALA A 96 2.25 -7.72 12.24
C ALA A 96 2.19 -6.84 10.98
N GLY A 97 3.30 -6.71 10.29
CA GLY A 97 3.30 -5.97 9.05
C GLY A 97 4.58 -6.08 8.25
N VAL A 98 4.48 -5.66 7.01
CA VAL A 98 5.59 -5.62 6.05
C VAL A 98 5.53 -4.36 5.21
N VAL A 99 6.70 -3.87 4.82
CA VAL A 99 6.85 -2.69 3.98
C VAL A 99 7.66 -3.08 2.74
N PHE A 100 7.13 -2.71 1.59
CA PHE A 100 7.76 -2.91 0.30
C PHE A 100 7.89 -1.59 -0.47
N GLN A 101 8.93 -1.48 -1.28
CA GLN A 101 9.09 -0.45 -2.29
C GLN A 101 8.65 -1.02 -3.63
N VAL A 102 7.81 -0.31 -4.38
CA VAL A 102 7.57 -0.63 -5.80
C VAL A 102 8.82 -0.29 -6.60
N THR A 103 9.36 -1.25 -7.34
CA THR A 103 10.64 -1.11 -8.06
C THR A 103 10.53 -1.35 -9.56
N GLY A 104 9.36 -1.74 -10.05
CA GLY A 104 9.17 -2.04 -11.47
C GLY A 104 7.70 -2.12 -11.84
N ALA A 105 7.46 -2.70 -13.01
CA ALA A 105 6.15 -2.74 -13.65
C ALA A 105 5.09 -3.46 -12.82
N VAL A 106 3.86 -3.02 -13.00
CA VAL A 106 2.65 -3.75 -12.65
C VAL A 106 2.19 -4.54 -13.88
N THR A 107 1.77 -5.78 -13.67
CA THR A 107 1.26 -6.63 -14.75
C THR A 107 -0.08 -7.20 -14.34
N SER A 108 -1.13 -6.89 -15.09
CA SER A 108 -2.45 -7.46 -14.89
C SER A 108 -2.48 -8.93 -15.33
N ALA A 109 -3.12 -9.78 -14.53
CA ALA A 109 -3.30 -11.22 -14.76
C ALA A 109 -4.78 -11.62 -14.82
N SER A 110 -5.64 -10.75 -15.35
CA SER A 110 -7.08 -10.95 -15.56
C SER A 110 -7.96 -10.76 -14.32
N THR A 111 -7.62 -11.33 -13.18
CA THR A 111 -8.40 -11.25 -11.91
C THR A 111 -7.56 -10.75 -10.74
N TYR A 112 -6.27 -10.59 -10.95
CA TYR A 112 -5.31 -10.06 -9.98
C TYR A 112 -4.18 -9.33 -10.69
N SER A 113 -3.49 -8.47 -9.97
CA SER A 113 -2.35 -7.70 -10.47
C SER A 113 -1.06 -8.11 -9.76
N LYS A 114 0.05 -8.07 -10.50
CA LYS A 114 1.41 -8.40 -10.04
C LYS A 114 2.21 -7.12 -9.95
N VAL A 115 2.68 -6.77 -8.77
CA VAL A 115 3.48 -5.56 -8.51
C VAL A 115 4.91 -5.96 -8.22
N THR A 116 5.86 -5.47 -9.01
CA THR A 116 7.29 -5.73 -8.79
C THR A 116 7.78 -4.88 -7.62
N VAL A 117 8.34 -5.54 -6.60
CA VAL A 117 8.71 -4.88 -5.35
C VAL A 117 10.09 -5.28 -4.82
N ALA A 118 10.61 -4.47 -3.91
CA ALA A 118 11.73 -4.81 -3.03
C ALA A 118 11.30 -4.67 -1.57
N HIS A 119 11.68 -5.63 -0.74
CA HIS A 119 11.42 -5.61 0.69
C HIS A 119 12.20 -4.48 1.38
N ILE A 120 11.54 -3.76 2.30
CA ILE A 120 12.16 -2.75 3.15
C ILE A 120 12.27 -3.24 4.59
N ALA A 121 11.15 -3.65 5.19
CA ALA A 121 11.08 -4.04 6.60
C ALA A 121 9.93 -4.99 6.88
N THR A 122 10.07 -5.82 7.92
CA THR A 122 9.01 -6.68 8.46
C THR A 122 9.04 -6.60 9.98
N TYR A 123 7.88 -6.63 10.61
CA TYR A 123 7.72 -6.79 12.06
C TYR A 123 6.56 -7.76 12.34
N GLY A 124 6.68 -8.56 13.37
CA GLY A 124 5.72 -9.63 13.66
C GLY A 124 5.69 -10.70 12.57
N THR A 125 4.62 -11.46 12.50
CA THR A 125 4.40 -12.51 11.51
C THR A 125 2.97 -12.45 11.00
N LEU A 126 2.80 -12.18 9.71
CA LEU A 126 1.51 -12.30 9.04
C LEU A 126 1.17 -13.78 8.85
N THR A 127 -0.05 -14.14 9.18
CA THR A 127 -0.58 -15.50 9.03
C THR A 127 -1.71 -15.55 8.02
N ASP A 128 -1.96 -16.72 7.48
CA ASP A 128 -3.01 -16.93 6.51
C ASP A 128 -4.38 -16.53 7.03
N GLY A 129 -5.10 -15.70 6.26
CA GLY A 129 -6.42 -15.20 6.61
C GLY A 129 -6.42 -13.95 7.50
N ASP A 130 -5.26 -13.43 7.93
CA ASP A 130 -5.20 -12.18 8.70
C ASP A 130 -5.86 -11.04 7.91
N SER A 131 -6.75 -10.30 8.59
CA SER A 131 -7.27 -9.05 8.03
C SER A 131 -6.18 -8.00 8.03
N VAL A 132 -5.85 -7.46 6.87
CA VAL A 132 -4.80 -6.46 6.71
C VAL A 132 -5.33 -5.19 6.05
N GLY A 133 -4.76 -4.05 6.45
CA GLY A 133 -4.88 -2.79 5.74
C GLY A 133 -3.66 -2.58 4.85
N VAL A 134 -3.90 -2.25 3.59
CA VAL A 134 -2.83 -1.90 2.65
C VAL A 134 -2.85 -0.41 2.39
N THR A 135 -1.80 0.29 2.82
CA THR A 135 -1.62 1.72 2.57
C THR A 135 -0.51 1.91 1.55
N ILE A 136 -0.76 2.74 0.55
CA ILE A 136 0.18 3.04 -0.52
C ILE A 136 0.53 4.52 -0.46
N ALA A 137 1.81 4.81 -0.27
CA ALA A 137 2.36 6.16 -0.28
C ALA A 137 3.18 6.37 -1.55
N PHE A 138 2.73 7.29 -2.40
CA PHE A 138 3.50 7.69 -3.56
C PHE A 138 4.65 8.59 -3.13
N SER A 139 5.88 8.25 -3.53
CA SER A 139 7.01 9.17 -3.42
C SER A 139 6.79 10.28 -4.44
N GLY A 140 6.78 11.53 -4.00
CA GLY A 140 6.79 12.66 -4.91
C GLY A 140 7.97 12.49 -5.88
N ASN A 141 7.74 12.75 -7.16
CA ASN A 141 8.82 12.90 -8.12
C ASN A 141 9.83 13.85 -7.49
N ASN A 142 11.05 13.39 -7.17
CA ASN A 142 12.16 14.31 -6.97
C ASN A 142 12.23 15.08 -8.29
N GLY A 143 11.54 16.21 -8.34
CA GLY A 143 11.52 17.04 -9.52
C GLY A 143 12.95 17.10 -9.99
N ALA A 144 13.21 16.63 -11.21
CA ALA A 144 14.49 16.84 -11.81
C ALA A 144 14.84 18.28 -11.45
N LEU A 145 15.89 18.48 -10.66
CA LEU A 145 16.40 19.80 -10.42
C LEU A 145 16.48 20.43 -11.80
N VAL A 146 15.46 21.25 -12.12
CA VAL A 146 15.57 22.07 -13.30
C VAL A 146 16.87 22.77 -13.04
N ASN A 147 17.88 22.38 -13.79
CA ASN A 147 19.18 23.00 -13.72
C ASN A 147 18.92 24.47 -13.98
N VAL A 148 18.77 25.23 -12.88
CA VAL A 148 18.78 26.67 -12.96
C VAL A 148 20.20 26.94 -13.41
N VAL A 149 20.36 27.04 -14.74
CA VAL A 149 21.57 27.58 -15.32
C VAL A 149 21.64 28.98 -14.72
N GLU A 150 22.42 29.13 -13.66
CA GLU A 150 22.82 30.45 -13.26
C GLU A 150 23.43 31.10 -14.50
N ASP A 151 22.72 32.09 -15.01
CA ASP A 151 23.29 32.97 -16.03
C ASP A 151 24.48 33.66 -15.41
N THR A 152 25.66 33.02 -15.56
CA THR A 152 26.94 33.53 -15.11
C THR A 152 27.51 34.54 -16.11
N THR A 153 26.70 35.08 -17.00
CA THR A 153 27.12 36.23 -17.82
C THR A 153 27.17 37.48 -16.90
N PRO A 154 28.36 37.95 -16.53
CA PRO A 154 28.46 39.24 -15.85
C PRO A 154 27.92 40.32 -16.79
N GLN A 155 26.77 40.87 -16.44
CA GLN A 155 26.31 42.10 -17.07
C GLN A 155 27.30 43.22 -16.70
N LEU A 156 28.34 43.38 -17.52
CA LEU A 156 29.15 44.60 -17.45
C LEU A 156 28.23 45.78 -17.83
N GLY A 157 27.58 46.37 -16.86
CA GLY A 157 26.92 47.66 -17.02
C GLY A 157 27.97 48.72 -17.38
N LEU A 158 27.97 49.12 -18.65
CA LEU A 158 28.63 50.37 -19.03
C LEU A 158 27.94 51.51 -18.30
N ILE A 159 28.65 52.07 -17.35
CA ILE A 159 28.30 53.37 -16.74
C ILE A 159 28.86 54.45 -17.69
N PRO A 160 28.02 55.44 -18.12
CA PRO A 160 28.49 56.55 -18.96
C PRO A 160 29.39 57.50 -18.18
#